data_bf13cb2bd93019dd25e1423b9c98d6d8
#
_entry.id   bf13cb2bd93019dd25e1423b9c98d6d8
#
_cell.length_a   1.000
_cell.length_b   1.000
_cell.length_c   1.000
_cell.angle_alpha   90.00
_cell.angle_beta   90.00
_cell.angle_gamma   90.00
#
_symmetry.space_group_name_H-M   'P 1'
#
loop_
_entity.id
_entity.type
_entity.pdbx_description
1 polymer ?
#
loop_
_entity_poly.entity_id
_entity_poly.type
_entity_poly.pdbx_seq_one_letter_code
_entity_poly.pdbx_strand_id
1 'polypeptide(L)'
;MKSARRRSRELVVQGLYQWLVTKGDAGAIDAFVRETPDFQKADEAYYKQMFQGVVQSADELRTSIAPHLDRSIDELSPVEHAVLLVAAHELSHELAVPYKVVIN
;
A
#
# COMPACT_ATOMS: atom_id res chain seq x y z
N MET A 1 -14.69 -12.24 10.36
CA MET A 1 -15.07 -10.92 9.84
C MET A 1 -13.84 -10.04 9.73
N LYS A 2 -13.68 -9.33 8.62
CA LYS A 2 -12.54 -8.44 8.43
C LYS A 2 -12.75 -7.15 9.20
N SER A 3 -11.67 -6.65 9.84
CA SER A 3 -11.71 -5.34 10.47
C SER A 3 -11.73 -4.25 9.39
N ALA A 4 -12.14 -3.04 9.79
CA ALA A 4 -12.15 -1.90 8.87
C ALA A 4 -10.73 -1.58 8.36
N ARG A 5 -9.72 -1.68 9.20
CA ARG A 5 -8.34 -1.45 8.79
C ARG A 5 -7.84 -2.49 7.80
N ARG A 6 -8.22 -3.74 8.00
CA ARG A 6 -7.84 -4.78 7.05
C ARG A 6 -8.45 -4.52 5.68
N ARG A 7 -9.71 -4.10 5.66
CA ARG A 7 -10.35 -3.72 4.40
C ARG A 7 -9.63 -2.54 3.75
N SER A 8 -9.22 -1.58 4.56
CA SER A 8 -8.46 -0.42 4.04
C SER A 8 -7.15 -0.87 3.40
N ARG A 9 -6.40 -1.77 4.05
CA ARG A 9 -5.15 -2.28 3.47
C ARG A 9 -5.38 -2.98 2.14
N GLU A 10 -6.44 -3.79 2.07
CA GLU A 10 -6.77 -4.50 0.83
C GLU A 10 -7.09 -3.52 -0.29
N LEU A 11 -7.82 -2.45 0.03
CA LEU A 11 -8.17 -1.44 -0.96
C LEU A 11 -6.94 -0.63 -1.39
N VAL A 12 -6.04 -0.34 -0.45
CA VAL A 12 -4.77 0.34 -0.79
C VAL A 12 -3.96 -0.52 -1.76
N VAL A 13 -3.82 -1.82 -1.47
CA VAL A 13 -3.08 -2.72 -2.35
C VAL A 13 -3.72 -2.77 -3.73
N GLN A 14 -5.05 -2.82 -3.78
CA GLN A 14 -5.77 -2.85 -5.05
C GLN A 14 -5.52 -1.58 -5.86
N GLY A 15 -5.60 -0.42 -5.21
CA GLY A 15 -5.32 0.85 -5.87
C GLY A 15 -3.87 0.97 -6.34
N LEU A 16 -2.93 0.55 -5.49
CA LEU A 16 -1.52 0.59 -5.86
C LEU A 16 -1.20 -0.37 -6.99
N TYR A 17 -1.86 -1.53 -7.02
CA TYR A 17 -1.71 -2.45 -8.14
C TYR A 17 -2.07 -1.76 -9.47
N GLN A 18 -3.22 -1.09 -9.50
CA GLN A 18 -3.63 -0.36 -10.70
C GLN A 18 -2.63 0.73 -11.05
N TRP A 19 -2.16 1.46 -10.05
CA TRP A 19 -1.21 2.54 -10.26
C TRP A 19 0.11 2.02 -10.85
N LEU A 20 0.59 0.89 -10.34
CA LEU A 20 1.84 0.30 -10.84
C LEU A 20 1.69 -0.25 -12.26
N VAL A 21 0.56 -0.87 -12.55
CA VAL A 21 0.33 -1.50 -13.85
C VAL A 21 0.04 -0.47 -14.93
N THR A 22 -0.85 0.49 -14.64
CA THR A 22 -1.29 1.45 -15.65
C THR A 22 -0.42 2.69 -15.72
N LYS A 23 0.36 2.95 -14.67
CA LYS A 23 1.12 4.19 -14.50
C LYS A 23 0.21 5.41 -14.62
N GLY A 24 -1.06 5.22 -14.20
CA GLY A 24 -2.08 6.23 -14.33
C GLY A 24 -2.04 7.25 -13.20
N ASP A 25 -3.01 8.16 -13.26
CA ASP A 25 -3.13 9.21 -12.27
C ASP A 25 -3.65 8.65 -10.94
N ALA A 26 -2.90 8.88 -9.86
CA ALA A 26 -3.27 8.38 -8.55
C ALA A 26 -4.62 8.94 -8.08
N GLY A 27 -4.92 10.19 -8.42
CA GLY A 27 -6.20 10.79 -8.05
C GLY A 27 -7.39 10.10 -8.69
N ALA A 28 -7.25 9.73 -9.97
CA ALA A 28 -8.32 9.03 -10.67
C ALA A 28 -8.49 7.60 -10.11
N ILE A 29 -7.40 6.95 -9.77
CA ILE A 29 -7.46 5.62 -9.16
C ILE A 29 -8.12 5.69 -7.79
N ASP A 30 -7.76 6.68 -6.98
CA ASP A 30 -8.38 6.89 -5.67
C ASP A 30 -9.89 7.08 -5.80
N ALA A 31 -10.32 7.90 -6.77
CA ALA A 31 -11.75 8.13 -6.99
C ALA A 31 -12.46 6.84 -7.35
N PHE A 32 -11.85 6.01 -8.18
CA PHE A 32 -12.42 4.71 -8.56
C PHE A 32 -12.55 3.78 -7.35
N VAL A 33 -11.51 3.70 -6.52
CA VAL A 33 -11.52 2.83 -5.34
C VAL A 33 -12.62 3.25 -4.38
N ARG A 34 -12.83 4.56 -4.21
CA ARG A 34 -13.86 5.08 -3.31
C ARG A 34 -15.28 4.74 -3.75
N GLU A 35 -15.46 4.41 -5.02
CA GLU A 35 -16.78 4.02 -5.55
C GLU A 35 -17.07 2.54 -5.37
N THR A 36 -16.10 1.73 -4.94
CA THR A 36 -16.33 0.30 -4.74
C THR A 36 -17.17 0.06 -3.50
N PRO A 37 -18.03 -0.99 -3.50
CA PRO A 37 -18.89 -1.25 -2.34
C PRO A 37 -18.14 -1.49 -1.05
N ASP A 38 -16.98 -2.11 -1.10
CA ASP A 38 -16.19 -2.41 0.09
C ASP A 38 -15.65 -1.17 0.78
N PHE A 39 -15.57 -0.06 0.06
CA PHE A 39 -15.03 1.17 0.64
C PHE A 39 -15.84 1.65 1.84
N GLN A 40 -17.16 1.46 1.80
CA GLN A 40 -18.02 1.88 2.90
C GLN A 40 -17.74 1.16 4.20
N LYS A 41 -17.15 -0.04 4.12
CA LYS A 41 -16.82 -0.84 5.31
C LYS A 41 -15.39 -0.65 5.78
N ALA A 42 -14.62 0.19 5.08
CA ALA A 42 -13.23 0.44 5.40
C ALA A 42 -13.09 1.63 6.33
N ASP A 43 -11.90 1.77 6.92
CA ASP A 43 -11.51 2.95 7.66
C ASP A 43 -10.97 3.97 6.65
N GLU A 44 -11.76 4.96 6.32
CA GLU A 44 -11.42 5.92 5.27
C GLU A 44 -10.16 6.71 5.59
N ALA A 45 -10.01 7.16 6.82
CA ALA A 45 -8.84 7.95 7.20
C ALA A 45 -7.57 7.13 7.06
N TYR A 46 -7.62 5.87 7.46
CA TYR A 46 -6.48 4.97 7.35
C TYR A 46 -6.15 4.68 5.90
N TYR A 47 -7.18 4.40 5.08
CA TYR A 47 -7.00 4.20 3.65
C TYR A 47 -6.32 5.40 2.99
N LYS A 48 -6.84 6.60 3.26
CA LYS A 48 -6.34 7.83 2.67
C LYS A 48 -4.87 8.05 3.04
N GLN A 49 -4.54 7.92 4.31
CA GLN A 49 -3.17 8.10 4.78
C GLN A 49 -2.22 7.12 4.09
N MET A 50 -2.63 5.87 4.01
CA MET A 50 -1.80 4.82 3.41
C MET A 50 -1.62 5.03 1.92
N PHE A 51 -2.72 5.22 1.19
CA PHE A 51 -2.63 5.34 -0.26
C PHE A 51 -1.82 6.56 -0.67
N GLN A 52 -2.16 7.72 -0.12
CA GLN A 52 -1.45 8.96 -0.44
C GLN A 52 -0.01 8.90 0.02
N GLY A 53 0.23 8.37 1.21
CA GLY A 53 1.57 8.28 1.75
C GLY A 53 2.48 7.41 0.90
N VAL A 54 1.98 6.25 0.46
CA VAL A 54 2.77 5.37 -0.40
C VAL A 54 3.06 6.01 -1.75
N VAL A 55 2.04 6.61 -2.37
CA VAL A 55 2.24 7.25 -3.68
C VAL A 55 3.28 8.36 -3.59
N GLN A 56 3.23 9.17 -2.54
CA GLN A 56 4.16 10.29 -2.38
C GLN A 56 5.58 9.83 -2.05
N SER A 57 5.73 8.71 -1.37
CA SER A 57 7.02 8.23 -0.88
C SER A 57 7.50 6.97 -1.59
N ALA A 58 6.91 6.63 -2.73
CA ALA A 58 7.18 5.34 -3.37
C ALA A 58 8.66 5.12 -3.65
N ASP A 59 9.36 6.12 -4.16
CA ASP A 59 10.78 5.96 -4.49
C ASP A 59 11.63 5.75 -3.24
N GLU A 60 11.32 6.50 -2.17
CA GLU A 60 12.02 6.31 -0.90
C GLU A 60 11.77 4.93 -0.31
N LEU A 61 10.53 4.47 -0.41
CA LEU A 61 10.16 3.14 0.07
C LEU A 61 10.88 2.06 -0.73
N ARG A 62 10.97 2.21 -2.05
CA ARG A 62 11.71 1.27 -2.90
C ARG A 62 13.17 1.20 -2.50
N THR A 63 13.78 2.35 -2.25
CA THR A 63 15.18 2.41 -1.82
C THR A 63 15.37 1.69 -0.50
N SER A 64 14.41 1.82 0.40
CA SER A 64 14.44 1.17 1.71
C SER A 64 14.28 -0.35 1.60
N ILE A 65 13.47 -0.82 0.66
CA ILE A 65 13.17 -2.24 0.49
C ILE A 65 14.30 -2.97 -0.24
N ALA A 66 14.91 -2.32 -1.23
CA ALA A 66 15.81 -2.97 -2.17
C ALA A 66 16.92 -3.81 -1.52
N PRO A 67 17.60 -3.34 -0.45
CA PRO A 67 18.69 -4.14 0.15
C PRO A 67 18.21 -5.44 0.78
N HIS A 68 16.93 -5.58 1.04
CA HIS A 68 16.37 -6.75 1.72
C HIS A 68 15.79 -7.77 0.75
N LEU A 69 15.83 -7.48 -0.54
CA LEU A 69 15.31 -8.39 -1.56
C LEU A 69 16.43 -9.28 -2.09
N ASP A 70 16.08 -10.51 -2.44
CA ASP A 70 17.01 -11.43 -3.09
C ASP A 70 17.01 -11.29 -4.61
N ARG A 71 16.22 -10.36 -5.12
CA ARG A 71 16.12 -10.05 -6.55
C ARG A 71 15.81 -8.55 -6.70
N SER A 72 15.90 -8.03 -7.91
CA SER A 72 15.66 -6.60 -8.12
C SER A 72 14.17 -6.28 -8.01
N ILE A 73 13.86 -5.02 -7.69
CA ILE A 73 12.49 -4.55 -7.60
C ILE A 73 11.74 -4.77 -8.91
N ASP A 74 12.45 -4.63 -10.05
CA ASP A 74 11.84 -4.79 -11.36
C ASP A 74 11.35 -6.22 -11.62
N GLU A 75 11.85 -7.19 -10.86
CA GLU A 75 11.42 -8.57 -10.99
C GLU A 75 10.20 -8.92 -10.14
N LEU A 76 9.75 -7.98 -9.29
CA LEU A 76 8.57 -8.21 -8.48
C LEU A 76 7.31 -8.10 -9.33
N SER A 77 6.33 -8.97 -9.06
CA SER A 77 5.01 -8.79 -9.65
C SER A 77 4.39 -7.51 -9.10
N PRO A 78 3.42 -6.90 -9.81
CA PRO A 78 2.76 -5.71 -9.29
C PRO A 78 2.10 -5.92 -7.93
N VAL A 79 1.56 -7.11 -7.66
CA VAL A 79 0.95 -7.42 -6.36
C VAL A 79 2.01 -7.45 -5.27
N GLU A 80 3.11 -8.17 -5.51
CA GLU A 80 4.22 -8.21 -4.55
C GLU A 80 4.76 -6.81 -4.27
N HIS A 81 4.93 -6.03 -5.32
CA HIS A 81 5.43 -4.66 -5.21
C HIS A 81 4.49 -3.81 -4.33
N ALA A 82 3.18 -3.87 -4.61
CA ALA A 82 2.20 -3.11 -3.85
C ALA A 82 2.21 -3.52 -2.37
N VAL A 83 2.24 -4.82 -2.09
CA VAL A 83 2.24 -5.31 -0.71
C VAL A 83 3.49 -4.84 0.04
N LEU A 84 4.65 -4.89 -0.61
CA LEU A 84 5.89 -4.47 0.03
C LEU A 84 5.92 -2.97 0.30
N LEU A 85 5.36 -2.16 -0.61
CA LEU A 85 5.28 -0.73 -0.39
C LEU A 85 4.38 -0.40 0.82
N VAL A 86 3.25 -1.09 0.93
CA VAL A 86 2.35 -0.91 2.08
C VAL A 86 3.06 -1.28 3.37
N ALA A 87 3.72 -2.44 3.39
CA ALA A 87 4.42 -2.89 4.59
C ALA A 87 5.52 -1.92 5.00
N ALA A 88 6.30 -1.43 4.04
CA ALA A 88 7.36 -0.47 4.32
C ALA A 88 6.81 0.84 4.87
N HIS A 89 5.70 1.30 4.32
CA HIS A 89 5.05 2.52 4.80
C HIS A 89 4.56 2.36 6.25
N GLU A 90 3.94 1.22 6.56
CA GLU A 90 3.47 0.97 7.92
C GLU A 90 4.63 0.93 8.91
N LEU A 91 5.74 0.28 8.54
CA LEU A 91 6.93 0.24 9.39
C LEU A 91 7.49 1.63 9.66
N SER A 92 7.38 2.53 8.68
CA SER A 92 7.92 3.88 8.80
C SER A 92 7.05 4.79 9.66
N HIS A 93 5.74 4.55 9.70
CA HIS A 93 4.79 5.49 10.28
C HIS A 93 4.07 4.98 11.52
N GLU A 94 4.05 3.69 11.78
CA GLU A 94 3.40 3.13 12.96
C GLU A 94 4.44 2.72 13.98
N LEU A 95 4.96 3.73 14.67
CA LEU A 95 6.05 3.54 15.62
C LEU A 95 5.67 2.64 16.81
N ALA A 96 4.37 2.53 17.10
CA ALA A 96 3.91 1.68 18.18
C ALA A 96 3.88 0.19 17.81
N VAL A 97 3.97 -0.13 16.51
CA VAL A 97 3.93 -1.52 16.06
C VAL A 97 5.35 -2.06 15.98
N PRO A 98 5.68 -3.11 16.75
CA PRO A 98 7.01 -3.68 16.68
C PRO A 98 7.34 -4.19 15.29
N TYR A 99 8.57 -4.01 14.88
CA TYR A 99 9.06 -4.43 13.58
C TYR A 99 8.69 -5.88 13.25
N LYS A 100 8.86 -6.77 14.23
CA LYS A 100 8.55 -8.19 14.03
C LYS A 100 7.09 -8.46 13.72
N VAL A 101 6.18 -7.66 14.27
CA VAL A 101 4.76 -7.84 14.06
C VAL A 101 4.36 -7.49 12.64
N VAL A 102 4.94 -6.43 12.10
CA VAL A 102 4.61 -5.99 10.74
C VAL A 102 5.15 -6.97 9.70
N ILE A 103 6.38 -7.43 9.89
CA ILE A 103 7.03 -8.32 8.92
C ILE A 103 6.46 -9.74 8.98
N ASN A 104 6.17 -10.22 10.17
CA ASN A 104 5.62 -11.55 10.34
C ASN A 104 4.13 -11.57 10.05
#